data_65f94df1d60c0c69168b37d861fe6852
#
_entry.id   65f94df1d60c0c69168b37d861fe6852
#
_cell.length_a   1.000
_cell.length_b   1.000
_cell.length_c   1.000
_cell.angle_alpha   90.00
_cell.angle_beta   90.00
_cell.angle_gamma   90.00
#
_symmetry.space_group_name_H-M   'P 1'
#
loop_
_entity.id
_entity.type
_entity.pdbx_description
1 polymer ?
#
loop_
_entity_poly.entity_id
_entity_poly.type
_entity_poly.pdbx_seq_one_letter_code
_entity_poly.pdbx_strand_id
1 'polypeptide(L)'
;RLPKRSGAPLKPMPTGGAWLAPLLGSKAVPAAKFKGDPQKAIWLPNQTVAKAWIQYVKDTKVPDTTPPPAPTNLKIDGNRLSWEAEGDLESGLAGFIIERDGEIVGKVPEKAVNRFGRPLFQGLQYSDTPTNPLVKMTFTDVRAKAGNKYRYRVIAVNTAGLKSK
;
A
#
# COMPACT_ATOMS: atom_id res chain seq x y z
N ARG A 1 -18.55 -16.59 -7.91
CA ARG A 1 -19.78 -15.81 -7.58
C ARG A 1 -19.36 -14.75 -6.55
N LEU A 2 -19.44 -13.49 -6.91
CA LEU A 2 -19.32 -12.39 -5.95
C LEU A 2 -20.46 -12.53 -4.93
N PRO A 3 -20.19 -12.38 -3.62
CA PRO A 3 -21.24 -12.45 -2.62
C PRO A 3 -22.27 -11.35 -2.89
N LYS A 4 -23.55 -11.69 -2.84
CA LYS A 4 -24.63 -10.69 -2.88
C LYS A 4 -24.43 -9.75 -1.70
N ARG A 5 -24.14 -8.50 -1.94
CA ARG A 5 -24.16 -7.48 -0.90
C ARG A 5 -25.61 -7.26 -0.46
N SER A 6 -25.91 -7.59 0.79
CA SER A 6 -27.05 -7.04 1.50
C SER A 6 -26.72 -5.59 1.84
N GLY A 7 -27.25 -4.63 1.09
CA GLY A 7 -26.98 -3.23 1.35
C GLY A 7 -27.73 -2.32 0.37
N ALA A 8 -27.66 -1.02 0.58
CA ALA A 8 -28.25 -0.02 -0.28
C ALA A 8 -27.82 -0.23 -1.75
N PRO A 9 -28.70 0.06 -2.72
CA PRO A 9 -28.36 -0.05 -4.13
C PRO A 9 -27.11 0.76 -4.45
N LEU A 10 -26.25 0.22 -5.32
CA LEU A 10 -25.05 0.91 -5.77
C LEU A 10 -25.46 2.27 -6.36
N LYS A 11 -24.89 3.34 -5.83
CA LYS A 11 -25.05 4.66 -6.43
C LYS A 11 -24.41 4.69 -7.80
N PRO A 12 -24.99 5.37 -8.79
CA PRO A 12 -24.33 5.61 -10.06
C PRO A 12 -22.95 6.24 -9.82
N MET A 13 -21.96 5.81 -10.57
CA MET A 13 -20.63 6.42 -10.49
C MET A 13 -20.70 7.89 -10.89
N PRO A 14 -20.18 8.83 -10.07
CA PRO A 14 -20.18 10.23 -10.43
C PRO A 14 -19.33 10.44 -11.69
N THR A 15 -19.89 11.12 -12.68
CA THR A 15 -19.19 11.46 -13.93
C THR A 15 -18.54 12.84 -13.88
N GLY A 16 -18.94 13.70 -12.96
CA GLY A 16 -18.35 15.03 -12.77
C GLY A 16 -16.88 14.92 -12.34
N GLY A 17 -15.97 15.43 -13.18
CA GLY A 17 -14.53 15.36 -12.94
C GLY A 17 -13.88 13.99 -13.17
N ALA A 18 -14.67 12.96 -13.49
CA ALA A 18 -14.17 11.62 -13.78
C ALA A 18 -13.48 11.54 -15.15
N TRP A 19 -12.59 10.56 -15.25
CA TRP A 19 -11.90 10.18 -16.47
C TRP A 19 -12.23 8.74 -16.82
N LEU A 20 -12.23 8.43 -18.10
CA LEU A 20 -12.47 7.09 -18.61
C LEU A 20 -11.30 6.63 -19.49
N ALA A 21 -10.98 5.35 -19.39
CA ALA A 21 -9.98 4.71 -20.21
C ALA A 21 -10.54 3.41 -20.81
N PRO A 22 -10.15 3.04 -22.04
CA PRO A 22 -10.54 1.75 -22.59
C PRO A 22 -9.89 0.62 -21.80
N LEU A 23 -10.54 -0.53 -21.70
CA LEU A 23 -10.02 -1.73 -20.99
C LEU A 23 -8.64 -2.17 -21.51
N LEU A 24 -8.44 -2.02 -22.82
CA LEU A 24 -7.17 -2.33 -23.49
C LEU A 24 -6.62 -1.02 -24.07
N GLY A 25 -5.71 -0.38 -23.36
CA GLY A 25 -5.09 0.85 -23.85
C GLY A 25 -4.54 1.72 -22.74
N SER A 26 -3.73 2.69 -23.11
CA SER A 26 -3.01 3.57 -22.18
C SER A 26 -3.52 5.02 -22.16
N LYS A 27 -4.64 5.30 -22.84
CA LYS A 27 -5.16 6.67 -22.96
C LYS A 27 -6.41 6.86 -22.12
N ALA A 28 -6.31 7.60 -21.02
CA ALA A 28 -7.45 8.09 -20.31
C ALA A 28 -7.83 9.50 -20.76
N VAL A 29 -9.11 9.78 -20.84
CA VAL A 29 -9.66 11.09 -21.21
C VAL A 29 -10.78 11.49 -20.25
N PRO A 30 -11.07 12.79 -20.08
CA PRO A 30 -12.26 13.22 -19.32
C PRO A 30 -13.51 12.48 -19.80
N ALA A 31 -14.37 12.08 -18.88
CA ALA A 31 -15.55 11.28 -19.19
C ALA A 31 -16.42 11.91 -20.28
N ALA A 32 -16.57 13.23 -20.30
CA ALA A 32 -17.30 13.98 -21.33
C ALA A 32 -16.67 13.89 -22.75
N LYS A 33 -15.39 13.52 -22.85
CA LYS A 33 -14.65 13.36 -24.13
C LYS A 33 -14.46 11.91 -24.53
N PHE A 34 -14.93 10.97 -23.74
CA PHE A 34 -14.80 9.55 -24.04
C PHE A 34 -15.74 9.13 -25.15
N LYS A 35 -15.22 8.55 -26.23
CA LYS A 35 -15.99 8.16 -27.41
C LYS A 35 -16.44 6.70 -27.43
N GLY A 36 -16.02 5.90 -26.43
CA GLY A 36 -16.38 4.49 -26.30
C GLY A 36 -17.63 4.28 -25.45
N ASP A 37 -17.97 3.01 -25.22
CA ASP A 37 -19.02 2.63 -24.28
C ASP A 37 -18.52 2.82 -22.83
N PRO A 38 -19.11 3.75 -22.04
CA PRO A 38 -18.65 3.99 -20.67
C PRO A 38 -18.80 2.77 -19.75
N GLN A 39 -19.72 1.86 -20.04
CA GLN A 39 -19.92 0.64 -19.26
C GLN A 39 -18.82 -0.39 -19.49
N LYS A 40 -18.07 -0.24 -20.57
CA LYS A 40 -16.92 -1.06 -20.94
C LYS A 40 -15.59 -0.32 -20.77
N ALA A 41 -15.55 0.65 -19.88
CA ALA A 41 -14.39 1.49 -19.65
C ALA A 41 -13.90 1.37 -18.18
N ILE A 42 -12.63 1.65 -17.98
CA ILE A 42 -12.06 1.85 -16.66
C ILE A 42 -12.48 3.24 -16.19
N TRP A 43 -13.10 3.32 -15.03
CA TRP A 43 -13.47 4.58 -14.40
C TRP A 43 -12.37 5.04 -13.44
N LEU A 44 -11.99 6.30 -13.57
CA LEU A 44 -10.96 6.96 -12.77
C LEU A 44 -11.57 8.22 -12.16
N PRO A 45 -11.54 8.38 -10.82
CA PRO A 45 -12.35 9.39 -10.13
C PRO A 45 -11.98 10.84 -10.47
N ASN A 46 -10.74 11.10 -10.86
CA ASN A 46 -10.25 12.45 -11.15
C ASN A 46 -9.00 12.41 -12.03
N GLN A 47 -8.51 13.59 -12.41
CA GLN A 47 -7.33 13.73 -13.28
C GLN A 47 -6.04 13.20 -12.63
N THR A 48 -5.87 13.35 -11.33
CA THR A 48 -4.67 12.89 -10.61
C THR A 48 -4.56 11.36 -10.71
N VAL A 49 -5.64 10.66 -10.41
CA VAL A 49 -5.70 9.19 -10.55
C VAL A 49 -5.54 8.77 -12.01
N ALA A 50 -6.12 9.52 -12.95
CA ALA A 50 -5.95 9.22 -14.38
C ALA A 50 -4.49 9.34 -14.83
N LYS A 51 -3.77 10.37 -14.40
CA LYS A 51 -2.33 10.53 -14.68
C LYS A 51 -1.50 9.40 -14.06
N ALA A 52 -1.77 9.05 -12.81
CA ALA A 52 -1.12 7.94 -12.12
C ALA A 52 -1.36 6.61 -12.85
N TRP A 53 -2.61 6.35 -13.28
CA TRP A 53 -2.96 5.15 -14.03
C TRP A 53 -2.24 5.10 -15.39
N ILE A 54 -2.20 6.21 -16.16
CA ILE A 54 -1.47 6.29 -17.42
C ILE A 54 0.01 5.96 -17.23
N GLN A 55 0.63 6.51 -16.19
CA GLN A 55 2.02 6.24 -15.84
C GLN A 55 2.22 4.77 -15.48
N TYR A 56 1.35 4.22 -14.62
CA TYR A 56 1.40 2.82 -14.23
C TYR A 56 1.28 1.87 -15.44
N VAL A 57 0.36 2.14 -16.37
CA VAL A 57 0.20 1.32 -17.59
C VAL A 57 1.46 1.40 -18.48
N LYS A 58 2.17 2.53 -18.45
CA LYS A 58 3.38 2.74 -19.26
C LYS A 58 4.60 2.00 -18.72
N ASP A 59 4.84 2.06 -17.41
CA ASP A 59 6.10 1.62 -16.79
C ASP A 59 5.92 0.76 -15.54
N THR A 60 4.67 0.43 -15.19
CA THR A 60 4.30 -0.33 -14.00
C THR A 60 4.69 0.31 -12.65
N LYS A 61 5.02 1.60 -12.68
CA LYS A 61 5.36 2.36 -11.47
C LYS A 61 4.21 3.25 -11.04
N VAL A 62 3.92 3.27 -9.75
CA VAL A 62 3.01 4.25 -9.14
C VAL A 62 3.81 5.51 -8.83
N PRO A 63 3.43 6.69 -9.34
CA PRO A 63 4.07 7.94 -8.98
C PRO A 63 3.64 8.31 -7.55
N ASP A 64 4.49 8.02 -6.61
CA ASP A 64 4.32 8.37 -5.20
C ASP A 64 5.53 9.17 -4.75
N THR A 65 5.28 10.32 -4.16
CA THR A 65 6.29 11.23 -3.63
C THR A 65 6.13 11.47 -2.14
N THR A 66 5.12 10.87 -1.52
CA THR A 66 4.79 11.02 -0.11
C THR A 66 5.32 9.82 0.69
N PRO A 67 6.20 10.04 1.66
CA PRO A 67 6.63 8.95 2.54
C PRO A 67 5.45 8.35 3.31
N PRO A 68 5.48 7.03 3.59
CA PRO A 68 4.45 6.39 4.39
C PRO A 68 4.43 6.95 5.82
N PRO A 69 3.29 6.84 6.53
CA PRO A 69 3.22 7.15 7.95
C PRO A 69 4.25 6.36 8.75
N ALA A 70 4.84 6.98 9.76
CA ALA A 70 5.76 6.29 10.66
C ALA A 70 5.01 5.26 11.51
N PRO A 71 5.61 4.08 11.76
CA PRO A 71 5.05 3.12 12.70
C PRO A 71 4.88 3.71 14.10
N THR A 72 3.81 3.31 14.77
CA THR A 72 3.44 3.77 16.11
C THR A 72 3.41 2.61 17.10
N ASN A 73 3.24 2.92 18.38
CA ASN A 73 3.06 1.94 19.45
C ASN A 73 4.14 0.85 19.48
N LEU A 74 5.41 1.26 19.23
CA LEU A 74 6.54 0.34 19.35
C LEU A 74 6.65 -0.15 20.79
N LYS A 75 6.52 -1.47 20.97
CA LYS A 75 6.69 -2.18 22.22
C LYS A 75 7.89 -3.12 22.11
N ILE A 76 8.66 -3.19 23.17
CA ILE A 76 9.86 -4.04 23.28
C ILE A 76 9.66 -4.94 24.49
N ASP A 77 9.68 -6.24 24.25
CA ASP A 77 9.64 -7.28 25.30
C ASP A 77 10.85 -8.19 25.09
N GLY A 78 11.83 -8.03 25.98
CA GLY A 78 13.13 -8.66 25.82
C GLY A 78 13.80 -8.26 24.50
N ASN A 79 13.96 -9.22 23.60
CA ASN A 79 14.49 -9.01 22.25
C ASN A 79 13.40 -8.98 21.16
N ARG A 80 12.13 -9.03 21.54
CA ARG A 80 10.99 -9.00 20.62
C ARG A 80 10.41 -7.61 20.52
N LEU A 81 10.29 -7.12 19.31
CA LEU A 81 9.64 -5.87 18.97
C LEU A 81 8.24 -6.14 18.40
N SER A 82 7.30 -5.27 18.69
CA SER A 82 5.99 -5.21 18.03
C SER A 82 5.59 -3.76 17.85
N TRP A 83 4.86 -3.46 16.79
CA TRP A 83 4.43 -2.09 16.45
C TRP A 83 3.09 -2.12 15.72
N GLU A 84 2.53 -0.93 15.52
CA GLU A 84 1.38 -0.69 14.66
C GLU A 84 1.80 0.17 13.48
N ALA A 85 1.09 0.06 12.36
CA ALA A 85 1.33 0.88 11.18
C ALA A 85 0.03 1.16 10.45
N GLU A 86 -0.05 2.37 9.88
CA GLU A 86 -1.10 2.74 8.96
C GLU A 86 -0.70 2.39 7.52
N GLY A 87 -1.70 2.15 6.67
CA GLY A 87 -1.47 1.92 5.26
C GLY A 87 -1.01 3.18 4.54
N ASP A 88 -0.14 3.02 3.57
CA ASP A 88 0.15 4.05 2.59
C ASP A 88 -0.92 3.98 1.49
N LEU A 89 -1.74 5.03 1.37
CA LEU A 89 -2.88 5.05 0.46
C LEU A 89 -2.48 5.36 -0.99
N GLU A 90 -1.26 5.81 -1.23
CA GLU A 90 -0.78 6.16 -2.58
C GLU A 90 -0.16 4.95 -3.27
N SER A 91 0.85 4.33 -2.68
CA SER A 91 1.53 3.18 -3.28
C SER A 91 1.47 1.90 -2.43
N GLY A 92 1.07 2.00 -1.18
CA GLY A 92 1.01 0.90 -0.23
C GLY A 92 2.36 0.54 0.40
N LEU A 93 2.33 -0.10 1.57
CA LEU A 93 3.53 -0.52 2.28
C LEU A 93 4.20 -1.72 1.61
N ALA A 94 5.50 -1.65 1.41
CA ALA A 94 6.35 -2.76 0.99
C ALA A 94 6.92 -3.55 2.18
N GLY A 95 7.14 -2.89 3.32
CA GLY A 95 7.67 -3.54 4.50
C GLY A 95 8.23 -2.56 5.52
N PHE A 96 9.00 -3.09 6.44
CA PHE A 96 9.62 -2.34 7.54
C PHE A 96 11.11 -2.63 7.62
N ILE A 97 11.89 -1.62 7.95
CA ILE A 97 13.30 -1.72 8.30
C ILE A 97 13.40 -1.55 9.80
N ILE A 98 14.16 -2.43 10.46
CA ILE A 98 14.41 -2.36 11.90
C ILE A 98 15.86 -1.92 12.09
N GLU A 99 16.02 -0.81 12.79
CA GLU A 99 17.33 -0.29 13.22
C GLU A 99 17.51 -0.52 14.71
N ARG A 100 18.73 -0.82 15.10
CA ARG A 100 19.23 -0.85 16.48
C ARG A 100 20.47 0.01 16.57
N ASP A 101 20.44 1.04 17.41
CA ASP A 101 21.55 2.00 17.60
C ASP A 101 22.06 2.64 16.30
N GLY A 102 21.14 2.83 15.31
CA GLY A 102 21.44 3.41 14.00
C GLY A 102 21.85 2.40 12.93
N GLU A 103 22.00 1.12 13.27
CA GLU A 103 22.35 0.06 12.31
C GLU A 103 21.13 -0.79 11.95
N ILE A 104 21.01 -1.17 10.68
CA ILE A 104 19.94 -2.06 10.22
C ILE A 104 20.20 -3.47 10.74
N VAL A 105 19.31 -3.97 11.60
CA VAL A 105 19.37 -5.31 12.17
C VAL A 105 18.40 -6.28 11.55
N GLY A 106 17.39 -5.78 10.82
CA GLY A 106 16.43 -6.64 10.14
C GLY A 106 15.50 -5.92 9.20
N LYS A 107 14.72 -6.71 8.46
CA LYS A 107 13.62 -6.27 7.59
C LYS A 107 12.41 -7.17 7.79
N VAL A 108 11.23 -6.62 7.71
CA VAL A 108 9.98 -7.37 7.80
C VAL A 108 9.08 -7.00 6.62
N PRO A 109 8.77 -7.93 5.70
CA PRO A 109 9.32 -9.28 5.64
C PRO A 109 10.80 -9.31 5.27
N GLU A 110 11.49 -10.35 5.67
CA GLU A 110 12.91 -10.56 5.33
C GLU A 110 13.11 -10.69 3.82
N LYS A 111 12.18 -11.39 3.17
CA LYS A 111 12.12 -11.51 1.71
C LYS A 111 10.77 -10.98 1.23
N ALA A 112 10.78 -10.25 0.13
CA ALA A 112 9.55 -9.80 -0.50
C ALA A 112 8.66 -11.02 -0.82
N VAL A 113 7.53 -11.12 -0.12
CA VAL A 113 6.57 -12.26 -0.28
C VAL A 113 5.72 -12.10 -1.53
N ASN A 114 5.84 -10.96 -2.20
CA ASN A 114 4.92 -10.56 -3.23
C ASN A 114 5.63 -10.44 -4.58
N ARG A 115 5.39 -11.43 -5.41
CA ARG A 115 5.97 -11.56 -6.75
C ARG A 115 5.61 -10.39 -7.69
N PHE A 116 4.57 -9.61 -7.38
CA PHE A 116 4.03 -8.58 -8.24
C PHE A 116 4.10 -7.17 -7.64
N GLY A 117 4.88 -6.95 -6.59
CA GLY A 117 5.01 -5.64 -5.96
C GLY A 117 3.72 -5.11 -5.30
N ARG A 118 2.75 -6.00 -5.00
CA ARG A 118 1.54 -5.59 -4.28
C ARG A 118 1.89 -5.17 -2.87
N PRO A 119 1.24 -4.14 -2.34
CA PRO A 119 1.48 -3.73 -0.96
C PRO A 119 1.15 -4.87 0.00
N LEU A 120 1.98 -5.05 1.01
CA LEU A 120 1.82 -6.09 2.03
C LEU A 120 0.68 -5.80 2.99
N PHE A 121 0.31 -4.54 3.08
CA PHE A 121 -0.73 -4.05 3.95
C PHE A 121 -1.61 -3.08 3.17
N GLN A 122 -2.88 -3.43 3.03
CA GLN A 122 -3.90 -2.57 2.45
C GLN A 122 -5.03 -2.43 3.46
N GLY A 123 -5.06 -1.31 4.18
CA GLY A 123 -6.01 -1.05 5.25
C GLY A 123 -7.48 -0.89 4.82
N LEU A 124 -7.78 -0.96 3.52
CA LEU A 124 -9.10 -0.69 2.96
C LEU A 124 -9.49 -1.69 1.87
N GLN A 125 -9.18 -2.97 2.04
CA GLN A 125 -9.62 -3.95 1.06
C GLN A 125 -10.92 -4.62 1.42
N TYR A 126 -11.71 -4.86 0.36
CA TYR A 126 -12.99 -5.53 0.38
C TYR A 126 -12.85 -7.04 0.59
N SER A 127 -13.97 -7.71 0.68
CA SER A 127 -14.26 -9.06 1.13
C SER A 127 -13.37 -10.24 0.69
N ASP A 128 -12.50 -10.07 -0.27
CA ASP A 128 -11.56 -11.08 -0.77
C ASP A 128 -10.14 -10.92 -0.21
N THR A 129 -9.94 -9.91 0.63
CA THR A 129 -8.66 -9.67 1.31
C THR A 129 -8.52 -10.61 2.50
N PRO A 130 -7.33 -11.20 2.72
CA PRO A 130 -7.06 -11.94 3.93
C PRO A 130 -7.38 -11.10 5.17
N THR A 131 -8.12 -11.65 6.11
CA THR A 131 -8.49 -11.00 7.37
C THR A 131 -7.30 -10.69 8.26
N ASN A 132 -6.17 -11.31 7.99
CA ASN A 132 -4.91 -11.08 8.70
C ASN A 132 -3.92 -10.34 7.79
N PRO A 133 -3.15 -9.38 8.31
CA PRO A 133 -2.05 -8.81 7.58
C PRO A 133 -1.11 -9.92 7.11
N LEU A 134 -0.70 -9.87 5.86
CA LEU A 134 0.22 -10.85 5.26
C LEU A 134 1.57 -10.89 5.97
N VAL A 135 1.88 -9.88 6.76
CA VAL A 135 3.10 -9.75 7.53
C VAL A 135 2.77 -9.39 8.96
N LYS A 136 3.29 -10.15 9.90
CA LYS A 136 3.18 -9.81 11.31
C LYS A 136 4.07 -8.60 11.58
N MET A 137 3.50 -7.55 12.18
CA MET A 137 4.24 -6.36 12.63
C MET A 137 5.03 -6.66 13.90
N THR A 138 5.92 -7.64 13.80
CA THR A 138 6.79 -8.08 14.90
C THR A 138 8.15 -8.46 14.34
N PHE A 139 9.20 -8.26 15.14
CA PHE A 139 10.56 -8.67 14.83
C PHE A 139 11.23 -9.19 16.10
N THR A 140 12.05 -10.24 15.99
CA THR A 140 12.88 -10.74 17.10
C THR A 140 14.34 -10.51 16.75
N ASP A 141 15.01 -9.68 17.54
CA ASP A 141 16.45 -9.44 17.36
C ASP A 141 17.25 -10.52 18.07
N VAL A 142 17.53 -11.59 17.35
CA VAL A 142 18.29 -12.73 17.88
C VAL A 142 19.75 -12.39 18.24
N ARG A 143 20.26 -11.23 17.78
CA ARG A 143 21.61 -10.75 18.09
C ARG A 143 21.67 -9.82 19.29
N ALA A 144 20.52 -9.44 19.86
CA ALA A 144 20.47 -8.65 21.07
C ALA A 144 20.94 -9.48 22.27
N LYS A 145 21.87 -8.93 23.04
CA LYS A 145 22.39 -9.58 24.25
C LYS A 145 21.58 -9.18 25.46
N ALA A 146 21.21 -10.15 26.27
CA ALA A 146 20.50 -9.89 27.52
C ALA A 146 21.30 -8.94 28.44
N GLY A 147 20.61 -8.04 29.11
CA GLY A 147 21.21 -7.05 30.02
C GLY A 147 21.73 -5.78 29.33
N ASN A 148 21.87 -5.76 28.02
CA ASN A 148 22.26 -4.55 27.30
C ASN A 148 21.02 -3.67 27.01
N LYS A 149 21.23 -2.35 27.00
CA LYS A 149 20.21 -1.38 26.58
C LYS A 149 20.47 -1.01 25.11
N TYR A 150 19.41 -1.06 24.30
CA TYR A 150 19.44 -0.73 22.89
C TYR A 150 18.38 0.31 22.54
N ARG A 151 18.64 1.13 21.53
CA ARG A 151 17.66 2.02 20.95
C ARG A 151 17.16 1.43 19.63
N TYR A 152 15.88 1.10 19.56
CA TYR A 152 15.27 0.59 18.34
C TYR A 152 14.46 1.67 17.62
N ARG A 153 14.43 1.57 16.30
CA ARG A 153 13.57 2.31 15.42
C ARG A 153 12.99 1.38 14.36
N VAL A 154 11.70 1.55 14.07
CA VAL A 154 11.03 0.85 12.97
C VAL A 154 10.64 1.88 11.91
N ILE A 155 11.05 1.65 10.68
CA ILE A 155 10.85 2.54 9.54
C ILE A 155 9.95 1.82 8.55
N ALA A 156 8.80 2.41 8.22
CA ALA A 156 7.95 1.92 7.15
C ALA A 156 8.56 2.28 5.79
N VAL A 157 8.42 1.37 4.83
CA VAL A 157 8.87 1.56 3.44
C VAL A 157 7.70 1.27 2.53
N ASN A 158 7.38 2.18 1.61
CA ASN A 158 6.33 1.97 0.63
C ASN A 158 6.83 1.27 -0.64
N THR A 159 5.92 0.92 -1.55
CA THR A 159 6.29 0.22 -2.81
C THR A 159 7.04 1.11 -3.79
N ALA A 160 7.01 2.44 -3.62
CA ALA A 160 7.85 3.39 -4.36
C ALA A 160 9.26 3.52 -3.78
N GLY A 161 9.56 2.88 -2.63
CA GLY A 161 10.86 2.91 -1.96
C GLY A 161 11.06 4.08 -1.00
N LEU A 162 10.02 4.91 -0.77
CA LEU A 162 10.08 6.01 0.19
C LEU A 162 10.00 5.45 1.62
N LYS A 163 10.71 6.12 2.53
CA LYS A 163 10.82 5.71 3.94
C LYS A 163 10.11 6.70 4.84
N SER A 164 9.41 6.22 5.86
CA SER A 164 8.88 7.06 6.93
C SER A 164 10.01 7.80 7.66
N LYS A 165 9.67 8.94 8.21
CA LYS A 165 10.59 9.74 9.04
C LYS A 165 10.80 9.15 10.42
#